data_159d1db893e6db80bece75e06208a748
#
_entry.id   159d1db893e6db80bece75e06208a748
#
_cell.length_a   1.000
_cell.length_b   1.000
_cell.length_c   1.000
_cell.angle_alpha   90.00
_cell.angle_beta   90.00
_cell.angle_gamma   90.00
#
_symmetry.space_group_name_H-M   'P 1'
#
loop_
_entity.id
_entity.type
_entity.pdbx_description
1 polymer ?
#
loop_
_entity_poly.entity_id
_entity_poly.type
_entity_poly.pdbx_seq_one_letter_code
_entity_poly.pdbx_strand_id
1 'polypeptide(L)'
;SFYHQGMHFDTPVKINEVTATKVEEIKYDPSRFEFGDVPHDPETTKNLGYAGFRVLYPINKSDKQDEIMTLLGASYFRVVGKGHVYGLSARGLAIDTALPSGEEFPRFTEFWVEKPKPADKHLVIYALLDSPRSTGAYKLTLRPGNDTVVDVQSQVFLRDQVSRLGIAPLTSMYLFGPNQPSKVLNYRPALHDSEGLSIHAGNGEWIWRPLNNPKHLAVSNFSVENPRGFGLMQRQRAFSDYEDLDDNYQKRPSAWIEPKGDWGKGTVDLVEIPTADETNDNIVAFW
;
A
#
# COMPACT_ATOMS: atom_id res chain seq x y z
N SER A 1 2.05 8.06 -15.49
CA SER A 1 3.50 7.88 -15.56
C SER A 1 3.87 6.45 -15.14
N PHE A 2 4.99 5.93 -15.60
CA PHE A 2 5.36 4.52 -15.45
C PHE A 2 6.74 4.40 -14.79
N TYR A 3 6.94 3.26 -14.11
CA TYR A 3 8.25 2.83 -13.63
C TYR A 3 8.79 1.74 -14.55
N HIS A 4 10.04 1.84 -14.96
CA HIS A 4 10.68 0.74 -15.68
C HIS A 4 11.10 -0.37 -14.72
N GLN A 5 11.21 -1.59 -15.20
CA GLN A 5 11.77 -2.69 -14.45
C GLN A 5 13.28 -2.44 -14.26
N GLY A 6 13.67 -2.12 -13.04
CA GLY A 6 15.07 -2.03 -12.65
C GLY A 6 15.64 -3.39 -12.26
N MET A 7 16.88 -3.39 -11.77
CA MET A 7 17.57 -4.62 -11.32
C MET A 7 16.92 -5.29 -10.08
N HIS A 8 15.91 -4.65 -9.48
CA HIS A 8 15.26 -5.13 -8.25
C HIS A 8 13.91 -5.83 -8.48
N PHE A 9 13.41 -5.88 -9.71
CA PHE A 9 12.12 -6.48 -10.02
C PHE A 9 12.28 -7.60 -11.04
N ASP A 10 12.03 -8.83 -10.62
CA ASP A 10 12.26 -10.04 -11.42
C ASP A 10 11.27 -10.21 -12.57
N THR A 11 10.10 -9.57 -12.50
CA THR A 11 9.05 -9.74 -13.50
C THR A 11 8.36 -8.43 -13.85
N PRO A 12 8.23 -8.11 -15.13
CA PRO A 12 7.48 -6.95 -15.57
C PRO A 12 5.98 -7.14 -15.32
N VAL A 13 5.27 -6.02 -15.22
CA VAL A 13 3.82 -5.97 -15.27
C VAL A 13 3.36 -5.53 -16.65
N LYS A 14 2.21 -6.06 -17.07
CA LYS A 14 1.57 -5.65 -18.30
C LYS A 14 0.55 -4.54 -18.02
N ILE A 15 0.54 -3.50 -18.83
CA ILE A 15 -0.33 -2.34 -18.65
C ILE A 15 -1.11 -2.08 -19.93
N ASN A 16 -2.43 -1.97 -19.82
CA ASN A 16 -3.33 -1.72 -20.93
C ASN A 16 -4.13 -0.43 -20.69
N GLU A 17 -4.32 0.37 -21.73
CA GLU A 17 -5.28 1.46 -21.75
C GLU A 17 -6.63 0.94 -22.24
N VAL A 18 -7.70 1.26 -21.51
CA VAL A 18 -9.07 0.90 -21.88
C VAL A 18 -9.82 2.15 -22.32
N THR A 19 -10.38 2.11 -23.51
CA THR A 19 -11.28 3.13 -24.05
C THR A 19 -12.67 2.53 -24.28
N ALA A 20 -13.63 3.34 -24.67
CA ALA A 20 -14.99 2.86 -24.96
C ALA A 20 -15.02 1.81 -26.11
N THR A 21 -14.03 1.78 -26.97
CA THR A 21 -14.04 0.98 -28.20
C THR A 21 -12.92 -0.05 -28.30
N LYS A 22 -11.87 0.07 -27.49
CA LYS A 22 -10.69 -0.80 -27.57
C LYS A 22 -9.92 -0.90 -26.26
N VAL A 23 -9.16 -1.99 -26.15
CA VAL A 23 -8.11 -2.19 -25.16
C VAL A 23 -6.79 -2.27 -25.90
N GLU A 24 -5.82 -1.48 -25.50
CA GLU A 24 -4.49 -1.44 -26.12
C GLU A 24 -3.40 -1.60 -25.07
N GLU A 25 -2.47 -2.50 -25.32
CA GLU A 25 -1.29 -2.62 -24.48
C GLU A 25 -0.39 -1.39 -24.64
N ILE A 26 0.00 -0.79 -23.52
CA ILE A 26 1.01 0.26 -23.50
C ILE A 26 2.38 -0.41 -23.50
N LYS A 27 2.96 -0.53 -24.69
CA LYS A 27 4.25 -1.18 -24.86
C LYS A 27 5.37 -0.38 -24.19
N TYR A 28 6.30 -1.10 -23.60
CA TYR A 28 7.49 -0.50 -23.02
C TYR A 28 8.34 0.15 -24.12
N ASP A 29 8.78 1.37 -23.86
CA ASP A 29 9.62 2.17 -24.75
C ASP A 29 10.75 2.78 -23.90
N PRO A 30 11.99 2.25 -24.00
CA PRO A 30 13.12 2.74 -23.22
C PRO A 30 13.45 4.22 -23.46
N SER A 31 13.12 4.76 -24.64
CA SER A 31 13.39 6.16 -24.99
C SER A 31 12.57 7.16 -24.14
N ARG A 32 11.56 6.69 -23.40
CA ARG A 32 10.72 7.50 -22.51
C ARG A 32 11.23 7.57 -21.08
N PHE A 33 12.36 6.95 -20.79
CA PHE A 33 12.95 6.92 -19.47
C PHE A 33 14.32 7.60 -19.45
N GLU A 34 14.55 8.35 -18.40
CA GLU A 34 15.87 8.89 -18.07
C GLU A 34 16.53 7.95 -17.06
N PHE A 35 17.61 7.31 -17.45
CA PHE A 35 18.36 6.39 -16.60
C PHE A 35 19.39 7.11 -15.72
N GLY A 36 19.49 8.43 -15.85
CA GLY A 36 20.43 9.26 -15.09
C GLY A 36 21.88 8.92 -15.40
N ASP A 37 22.76 9.19 -14.42
CA ASP A 37 24.19 8.91 -14.54
C ASP A 37 24.57 7.46 -14.22
N VAL A 38 23.59 6.58 -14.00
CA VAL A 38 23.83 5.16 -13.74
C VAL A 38 24.31 4.51 -15.04
N PRO A 39 25.52 3.94 -15.09
CA PRO A 39 25.98 3.22 -16.25
C PRO A 39 25.02 2.07 -16.61
N HIS A 40 24.48 2.09 -17.79
CA HIS A 40 23.57 1.05 -18.28
C HIS A 40 23.95 0.65 -19.70
N ASP A 41 23.76 -0.63 -20.01
CA ASP A 41 23.88 -1.12 -21.38
C ASP A 41 22.55 -0.89 -22.11
N PRO A 42 22.54 -0.13 -23.23
CA PRO A 42 21.33 0.09 -24.02
C PRO A 42 20.65 -1.21 -24.47
N GLU A 43 21.39 -2.28 -24.67
CA GLU A 43 20.82 -3.57 -25.05
C GLU A 43 20.04 -4.23 -23.90
N THR A 44 20.53 -4.08 -22.65
CA THR A 44 19.80 -4.59 -21.48
C THR A 44 18.56 -3.78 -21.18
N THR A 45 18.59 -2.46 -21.41
CA THR A 45 17.44 -1.58 -21.14
C THR A 45 16.32 -1.73 -22.18
N LYS A 46 16.60 -2.21 -23.39
CA LYS A 46 15.56 -2.45 -24.41
C LYS A 46 14.52 -3.48 -24.02
N ASN A 47 14.91 -4.46 -23.21
CA ASN A 47 14.08 -5.60 -22.83
C ASN A 47 13.53 -5.52 -21.41
N LEU A 48 13.80 -4.42 -20.71
CA LEU A 48 13.11 -4.15 -19.44
C LEU A 48 11.61 -4.00 -19.74
N GLY A 49 10.77 -4.28 -18.80
CA GLY A 49 9.35 -3.99 -18.87
C GLY A 49 8.98 -2.86 -17.92
N TYR A 50 7.71 -2.69 -17.68
CA TYR A 50 7.22 -1.86 -16.61
C TYR A 50 7.28 -2.63 -15.29
N ALA A 51 7.77 -1.99 -14.23
CA ALA A 51 7.65 -2.52 -12.86
C ALA A 51 6.30 -2.16 -12.22
N GLY A 52 5.68 -1.10 -12.71
CA GLY A 52 4.45 -0.54 -12.21
C GLY A 52 4.18 0.84 -12.78
N PHE A 53 3.28 1.57 -12.17
CA PHE A 53 2.95 2.93 -12.59
C PHE A 53 2.46 3.79 -11.43
N ARG A 54 2.43 5.10 -11.69
CA ARG A 54 1.91 6.12 -10.78
C ARG A 54 0.81 6.94 -11.43
N VAL A 55 -0.12 7.37 -10.62
CA VAL A 55 -1.20 8.26 -11.01
C VAL A 55 -0.85 9.67 -10.57
N LEU A 56 -0.95 10.59 -11.49
CA LEU A 56 -0.71 12.02 -11.28
C LEU A 56 -2.04 12.77 -11.31
N TYR A 57 -2.22 13.71 -10.38
CA TYR A 57 -3.41 14.54 -10.30
C TYR A 57 -3.07 15.87 -9.59
N PRO A 58 -3.66 17.01 -9.98
CA PRO A 58 -3.39 18.30 -9.37
C PRO A 58 -4.13 18.44 -8.02
N ILE A 59 -3.73 17.65 -7.01
CA ILE A 59 -4.43 17.58 -5.72
C ILE A 59 -4.10 18.79 -4.82
N ASN A 60 -2.86 19.28 -4.86
CA ASN A 60 -2.42 20.39 -4.00
C ASN A 60 -2.59 21.74 -4.69
N LYS A 61 -2.19 21.83 -5.95
CA LYS A 61 -2.27 23.05 -6.78
C LYS A 61 -2.76 22.71 -8.17
N SER A 62 -3.63 23.54 -8.75
CA SER A 62 -4.25 23.27 -10.05
C SER A 62 -3.26 23.27 -11.24
N ASP A 63 -2.11 23.89 -11.07
CA ASP A 63 -1.06 24.04 -12.08
C ASP A 63 0.07 23.01 -11.94
N LYS A 64 -0.02 22.13 -10.92
CA LYS A 64 1.00 21.11 -10.64
C LYS A 64 0.40 19.71 -10.55
N GLN A 65 0.98 18.77 -11.28
CA GLN A 65 0.64 17.36 -11.17
C GLN A 65 1.41 16.75 -10.00
N ASP A 66 0.68 16.31 -8.98
CA ASP A 66 1.23 15.60 -7.84
C ASP A 66 1.04 14.10 -8.02
N GLU A 67 1.99 13.31 -7.56
CA GLU A 67 1.84 11.86 -7.48
C GLU A 67 0.89 11.53 -6.32
N ILE A 68 -0.25 10.91 -6.63
CA ILE A 68 -1.30 10.63 -5.64
C ILE A 68 -1.49 9.14 -5.35
N MET A 69 -1.04 8.29 -6.26
CA MET A 69 -1.08 6.84 -6.10
C MET A 69 0.08 6.21 -6.84
N THR A 70 0.69 5.19 -6.25
CA THR A 70 1.66 4.32 -6.90
C THR A 70 1.27 2.85 -6.73
N LEU A 71 1.43 2.08 -7.80
CA LEU A 71 1.30 0.62 -7.82
C LEU A 71 2.65 0.06 -8.25
N LEU A 72 3.41 -0.47 -7.30
CA LEU A 72 4.79 -0.92 -7.52
C LEU A 72 5.14 -2.04 -6.55
N GLY A 73 5.58 -3.17 -7.09
CA GLY A 73 6.03 -4.34 -6.36
C GLY A 73 4.87 -5.18 -5.78
N ALA A 74 4.91 -6.49 -5.97
CA ALA A 74 3.88 -7.44 -5.56
C ALA A 74 2.45 -6.91 -5.83
N SER A 75 1.58 -6.88 -4.82
CA SER A 75 0.26 -6.26 -4.92
C SER A 75 0.14 -4.97 -4.09
N TYR A 76 1.25 -4.31 -3.81
CA TYR A 76 1.28 -3.07 -3.05
C TYR A 76 0.75 -1.88 -3.84
N PHE A 77 0.04 -1.02 -3.15
CA PHE A 77 -0.26 0.33 -3.64
C PHE A 77 -0.25 1.34 -2.49
N ARG A 78 0.25 2.52 -2.76
CA ARG A 78 0.29 3.65 -1.83
C ARG A 78 -0.58 4.77 -2.37
N VAL A 79 -1.23 5.50 -1.48
CA VAL A 79 -2.16 6.57 -1.83
C VAL A 79 -1.98 7.73 -0.87
N VAL A 80 -2.12 8.94 -1.36
CA VAL A 80 -2.06 10.16 -0.54
C VAL A 80 -3.29 11.05 -0.76
N GLY A 81 -3.73 11.69 0.31
CA GLY A 81 -4.65 12.81 0.26
C GLY A 81 -3.93 14.15 0.08
N LYS A 82 -4.69 15.23 0.03
CA LYS A 82 -4.15 16.58 -0.12
C LYS A 82 -3.20 16.95 1.03
N GLY A 83 -2.01 17.41 0.70
CA GLY A 83 -1.00 17.83 1.66
C GLY A 83 -0.19 16.70 2.30
N HIS A 84 -0.44 15.45 1.91
CA HIS A 84 0.30 14.30 2.41
C HIS A 84 1.45 13.88 1.49
N VAL A 85 2.38 13.13 2.08
CA VAL A 85 3.45 12.39 1.40
C VAL A 85 3.26 10.89 1.63
N TYR A 86 3.88 10.04 0.84
CA TYR A 86 3.77 8.59 1.04
C TYR A 86 4.30 8.14 2.40
N GLY A 87 3.58 7.20 3.01
CA GLY A 87 3.95 6.46 4.19
C GLY A 87 3.55 5.01 4.02
N LEU A 88 2.57 4.57 4.80
CA LEU A 88 2.04 3.22 4.75
C LEU A 88 1.49 2.83 3.36
N SER A 89 1.36 1.54 3.12
CA SER A 89 0.79 0.96 1.90
C SER A 89 -0.38 0.03 2.20
N ALA A 90 -1.25 -0.14 1.20
CA ALA A 90 -2.20 -1.24 1.14
C ALA A 90 -1.68 -2.34 0.21
N ARG A 91 -2.21 -3.55 0.35
CA ARG A 91 -1.91 -4.71 -0.50
C ARG A 91 -3.20 -5.32 -1.03
N GLY A 92 -3.12 -6.01 -2.17
CA GLY A 92 -4.27 -6.77 -2.70
C GLY A 92 -4.66 -7.90 -1.77
N LEU A 93 -3.70 -8.73 -1.35
CA LEU A 93 -3.95 -9.90 -0.52
C LEU A 93 -2.72 -10.21 0.34
N ALA A 94 -2.93 -10.81 1.52
CA ALA A 94 -1.88 -11.37 2.36
C ALA A 94 -2.13 -12.87 2.58
N ILE A 95 -1.09 -13.67 2.40
CA ILE A 95 -1.16 -15.12 2.57
C ILE A 95 -0.07 -15.58 3.53
N ASP A 96 -0.49 -16.22 4.62
CA ASP A 96 0.38 -16.81 5.64
C ASP A 96 1.37 -15.81 6.27
N THR A 97 0.99 -14.54 6.35
CA THR A 97 1.80 -13.48 6.98
C THR A 97 2.17 -13.87 8.41
N ALA A 98 3.45 -13.73 8.74
CA ALA A 98 4.02 -14.04 10.04
C ALA A 98 3.85 -15.52 10.49
N LEU A 99 3.68 -16.45 9.57
CA LEU A 99 3.74 -17.88 9.86
C LEU A 99 5.16 -18.45 9.67
N PRO A 100 5.57 -19.45 10.45
CA PRO A 100 6.88 -20.11 10.28
C PRO A 100 7.08 -20.74 8.90
N SER A 101 6.00 -21.07 8.19
CA SER A 101 6.02 -21.61 6.83
C SER A 101 6.49 -20.60 5.78
N GLY A 102 6.56 -19.34 6.14
CA GLY A 102 6.84 -18.22 5.25
C GLY A 102 5.58 -17.58 4.66
N GLU A 103 5.69 -16.31 4.34
CA GLU A 103 4.64 -15.52 3.69
C GLU A 103 4.70 -15.71 2.18
N GLU A 104 3.54 -15.81 1.54
CA GLU A 104 3.41 -15.71 0.10
C GLU A 104 2.93 -14.31 -0.27
N PHE A 105 3.58 -13.70 -1.25
CA PHE A 105 3.27 -12.36 -1.76
C PHE A 105 2.55 -12.44 -3.11
N PRO A 106 1.22 -12.49 -3.16
CA PRO A 106 0.49 -12.38 -4.41
C PRO A 106 0.81 -11.07 -5.13
N ARG A 107 0.88 -11.12 -6.45
CA ARG A 107 1.35 -10.01 -7.29
C ARG A 107 0.27 -9.55 -8.24
N PHE A 108 0.20 -8.25 -8.49
CA PHE A 108 -0.49 -7.73 -9.66
C PHE A 108 0.42 -7.92 -10.88
N THR A 109 -0.05 -8.72 -11.83
CA THR A 109 0.73 -9.09 -13.02
C THR A 109 0.30 -8.33 -14.26
N GLU A 110 -0.96 -7.89 -14.31
CA GLU A 110 -1.51 -7.13 -15.43
C GLU A 110 -2.52 -6.10 -14.94
N PHE A 111 -2.50 -4.93 -15.59
CA PHE A 111 -3.40 -3.82 -15.29
C PHE A 111 -4.14 -3.35 -16.52
N TRP A 112 -5.38 -2.90 -16.32
CA TRP A 112 -6.20 -2.21 -17.32
C TRP A 112 -6.65 -0.88 -16.71
N VAL A 113 -6.26 0.22 -17.33
CA VAL A 113 -6.55 1.57 -16.85
C VAL A 113 -7.54 2.21 -17.80
N GLU A 114 -8.73 2.52 -17.29
CA GLU A 114 -9.72 3.26 -18.08
C GLU A 114 -9.19 4.67 -18.37
N LYS A 115 -9.23 5.08 -19.65
CA LYS A 115 -8.85 6.43 -20.04
C LYS A 115 -9.84 7.43 -19.50
N PRO A 116 -9.47 8.29 -18.53
CA PRO A 116 -10.40 9.24 -17.96
C PRO A 116 -10.76 10.32 -18.96
N LYS A 117 -12.01 10.77 -18.93
CA LYS A 117 -12.45 11.98 -19.64
C LYS A 117 -12.08 13.23 -18.83
N PRO A 118 -11.94 14.39 -19.47
CA PRO A 118 -11.57 15.64 -18.76
C PRO A 118 -12.49 16.01 -17.59
N ALA A 119 -13.76 15.58 -17.62
CA ALA A 119 -14.73 15.85 -16.56
C ALA A 119 -14.76 14.81 -15.44
N ASP A 120 -14.07 13.69 -15.60
CA ASP A 120 -14.09 12.60 -14.63
C ASP A 120 -13.31 13.00 -13.38
N LYS A 121 -13.90 12.72 -12.23
CA LYS A 121 -13.30 12.97 -10.90
C LYS A 121 -12.79 11.68 -10.25
N HIS A 122 -12.67 10.63 -11.03
CA HIS A 122 -12.19 9.32 -10.58
C HIS A 122 -11.42 8.62 -11.69
N LEU A 123 -10.60 7.68 -11.29
CA LEU A 123 -9.89 6.78 -12.19
C LEU A 123 -10.24 5.34 -11.84
N VAL A 124 -10.54 4.53 -12.85
CA VAL A 124 -10.79 3.10 -12.69
C VAL A 124 -9.60 2.31 -13.18
N ILE A 125 -9.11 1.41 -12.34
CA ILE A 125 -8.00 0.50 -12.62
C ILE A 125 -8.47 -0.91 -12.32
N TYR A 126 -8.32 -1.81 -13.26
CA TYR A 126 -8.46 -3.24 -13.01
C TYR A 126 -7.08 -3.86 -12.90
N ALA A 127 -6.96 -4.88 -12.06
CA ALA A 127 -5.70 -5.60 -11.86
C ALA A 127 -5.95 -7.11 -11.77
N LEU A 128 -5.07 -7.88 -12.38
CA LEU A 128 -5.02 -9.33 -12.23
C LEU A 128 -3.99 -9.67 -11.16
N LEU A 129 -4.45 -10.32 -10.09
CA LEU A 129 -3.60 -10.84 -9.04
C LEU A 129 -3.27 -12.30 -9.33
N ASP A 130 -2.02 -12.67 -9.15
CA ASP A 130 -1.55 -14.03 -9.35
C ASP A 130 -0.45 -14.41 -8.33
N SER A 131 -0.50 -15.66 -7.89
CA SER A 131 0.51 -16.30 -7.04
C SER A 131 0.37 -17.83 -7.11
N PRO A 132 1.29 -18.61 -6.55
CA PRO A 132 1.19 -20.08 -6.55
C PRO A 132 -0.13 -20.59 -5.99
N ARG A 133 -0.62 -20.02 -4.87
CA ARG A 133 -1.83 -20.50 -4.18
C ARG A 133 -3.08 -19.65 -4.40
N SER A 134 -2.99 -18.55 -5.12
CA SER A 134 -4.16 -17.69 -5.36
C SER A 134 -4.13 -17.01 -6.71
N THR A 135 -5.33 -16.67 -7.20
CA THR A 135 -5.51 -15.72 -8.30
C THR A 135 -6.70 -14.82 -7.98
N GLY A 136 -6.78 -13.65 -8.61
CA GLY A 136 -7.89 -12.74 -8.35
C GLY A 136 -8.00 -11.61 -9.35
N ALA A 137 -9.22 -11.12 -9.51
CA ALA A 137 -9.52 -9.92 -10.28
C ALA A 137 -9.90 -8.79 -9.31
N TYR A 138 -9.29 -7.62 -9.52
CA TYR A 138 -9.49 -6.43 -8.72
C TYR A 138 -10.00 -5.28 -9.58
N LYS A 139 -10.89 -4.48 -9.00
CA LYS A 139 -11.28 -3.17 -9.53
C LYS A 139 -11.01 -2.13 -8.45
N LEU A 140 -10.18 -1.16 -8.77
CA LEU A 140 -9.84 -0.03 -7.91
C LEU A 140 -10.45 1.23 -8.52
N THR A 141 -11.33 1.91 -7.79
CA THR A 141 -11.89 3.20 -8.20
C THR A 141 -11.30 4.29 -7.31
N LEU A 142 -10.33 5.01 -7.83
CA LEU A 142 -9.59 6.07 -7.15
C LEU A 142 -10.35 7.40 -7.27
N ARG A 143 -10.63 8.04 -6.13
CA ARG A 143 -11.21 9.38 -6.04
C ARG A 143 -10.29 10.29 -5.23
N PRO A 144 -9.53 11.16 -5.89
CA PRO A 144 -8.66 12.13 -5.21
C PRO A 144 -9.46 13.13 -4.39
N GLY A 145 -8.92 13.50 -3.22
CA GLY A 145 -9.57 14.48 -2.33
C GLY A 145 -8.69 14.86 -1.15
N ASN A 146 -9.25 15.61 -0.20
CA ASN A 146 -8.61 15.81 1.11
C ASN A 146 -8.28 14.44 1.73
N ASP A 147 -9.31 13.58 1.78
CA ASP A 147 -9.17 12.15 1.96
C ASP A 147 -9.32 11.50 0.58
N THR A 148 -8.26 10.91 0.07
CA THR A 148 -8.32 10.16 -1.17
C THR A 148 -8.93 8.78 -0.89
N VAL A 149 -9.99 8.46 -1.62
CA VAL A 149 -10.74 7.21 -1.45
C VAL A 149 -10.42 6.24 -2.59
N VAL A 150 -10.19 4.98 -2.26
CA VAL A 150 -10.08 3.88 -3.23
C VAL A 150 -11.16 2.85 -2.89
N ASP A 151 -12.22 2.79 -3.71
CA ASP A 151 -13.14 1.65 -3.61
C ASP A 151 -12.50 0.42 -4.25
N VAL A 152 -12.38 -0.64 -3.49
CA VAL A 152 -11.81 -1.92 -3.92
C VAL A 152 -12.91 -2.96 -4.03
N GLN A 153 -13.06 -3.54 -5.21
CA GLN A 153 -13.86 -4.73 -5.44
C GLN A 153 -12.93 -5.84 -5.90
N SER A 154 -13.04 -7.01 -5.30
CA SER A 154 -12.18 -8.13 -5.66
C SER A 154 -12.95 -9.44 -5.69
N GLN A 155 -12.49 -10.33 -6.57
CA GLN A 155 -12.86 -11.74 -6.61
C GLN A 155 -11.58 -12.55 -6.52
N VAL A 156 -11.40 -13.32 -5.43
CA VAL A 156 -10.19 -14.11 -5.17
C VAL A 156 -10.54 -15.59 -5.19
N PHE A 157 -9.71 -16.37 -5.84
CA PHE A 157 -9.82 -17.81 -5.95
C PHE A 157 -8.55 -18.45 -5.37
N LEU A 158 -8.71 -19.34 -4.40
CA LEU A 158 -7.61 -20.12 -3.87
C LEU A 158 -7.40 -21.35 -4.75
N ARG A 159 -6.14 -21.61 -5.09
CA ARG A 159 -5.70 -22.79 -5.87
C ARG A 159 -5.26 -23.94 -4.96
N ASP A 160 -4.91 -23.60 -3.72
CA ASP A 160 -4.43 -24.55 -2.73
C ASP A 160 -4.78 -24.04 -1.32
N GLN A 161 -4.48 -24.88 -0.32
CA GLN A 161 -4.76 -24.57 1.09
C GLN A 161 -3.93 -23.37 1.57
N VAL A 162 -4.59 -22.48 2.28
CA VAL A 162 -4.02 -21.30 2.94
C VAL A 162 -4.34 -21.38 4.43
N SER A 163 -3.33 -21.24 5.29
CA SER A 163 -3.54 -21.30 6.73
C SER A 163 -4.01 -19.98 7.31
N ARG A 164 -3.57 -18.85 6.73
CA ARG A 164 -3.99 -17.50 7.12
C ARG A 164 -4.22 -16.64 5.86
N LEU A 165 -5.47 -16.27 5.65
CA LEU A 165 -5.86 -15.39 4.56
C LEU A 165 -6.14 -13.99 5.12
N GLY A 166 -5.37 -13.01 4.70
CA GLY A 166 -5.54 -11.60 5.08
C GLY A 166 -6.19 -10.79 3.98
N ILE A 167 -7.36 -10.22 4.29
CA ILE A 167 -8.13 -9.34 3.41
C ILE A 167 -7.86 -7.90 3.78
N ALA A 168 -7.80 -7.01 2.77
CA ALA A 168 -7.53 -5.58 2.91
C ALA A 168 -6.28 -5.29 3.78
N PRO A 169 -5.12 -5.88 3.47
CA PRO A 169 -3.92 -5.71 4.27
C PRO A 169 -3.38 -4.28 4.15
N LEU A 170 -2.96 -3.73 5.30
CA LEU A 170 -2.19 -2.50 5.42
C LEU A 170 -0.81 -2.84 5.92
N THR A 171 0.20 -2.20 5.37
CA THR A 171 1.60 -2.38 5.76
C THR A 171 2.21 -1.03 6.09
N SER A 172 2.91 -0.94 7.22
CA SER A 172 3.44 0.30 7.76
C SER A 172 4.77 0.07 8.48
N MET A 173 5.38 1.15 8.95
CA MET A 173 6.62 1.12 9.72
C MET A 173 6.41 1.79 11.07
N TYR A 174 6.95 1.16 12.13
CA TYR A 174 7.10 1.72 13.46
C TYR A 174 8.45 1.34 14.03
N LEU A 175 9.33 2.30 14.22
CA LEU A 175 10.65 2.07 14.82
C LEU A 175 10.67 2.46 16.29
N PHE A 176 10.26 3.67 16.62
CA PHE A 176 10.08 4.18 17.98
C PHE A 176 9.14 5.39 18.02
N GLY A 177 8.68 5.74 19.21
CA GLY A 177 7.80 6.87 19.47
C GLY A 177 7.59 7.10 20.96
N PRO A 178 6.70 8.00 21.40
CA PRO A 178 6.52 8.34 22.79
C PRO A 178 6.19 7.17 23.74
N ASN A 179 5.46 6.16 23.24
CA ASN A 179 5.14 4.94 24.00
C ASN A 179 6.31 3.95 24.07
N GLN A 180 7.28 4.06 23.18
CA GLN A 180 8.48 3.22 23.11
C GLN A 180 9.66 4.07 22.60
N PRO A 181 10.28 4.89 23.46
CA PRO A 181 11.40 5.75 23.07
C PRO A 181 12.58 4.98 22.51
N SER A 182 13.34 5.61 21.63
CA SER A 182 14.58 5.04 21.06
C SER A 182 15.54 4.64 22.18
N LYS A 183 16.16 3.46 22.02
CA LYS A 183 17.21 2.98 22.93
C LYS A 183 18.61 3.49 22.55
N VAL A 184 18.75 4.05 21.38
CA VAL A 184 19.97 4.66 20.90
C VAL A 184 19.77 6.17 20.82
N LEU A 185 20.88 6.91 20.90
CA LEU A 185 20.84 8.36 20.74
C LEU A 185 20.27 8.71 19.36
N ASN A 186 19.15 9.41 19.35
CA ASN A 186 18.51 9.92 18.14
C ASN A 186 17.95 11.30 18.44
N TYR A 187 18.10 12.26 17.52
CA TYR A 187 17.56 13.60 17.69
C TYR A 187 16.06 13.64 17.45
N ARG A 188 15.52 12.69 16.67
CA ARG A 188 14.10 12.60 16.35
C ARG A 188 13.32 12.05 17.54
N PRO A 189 12.23 12.72 18.00
CA PRO A 189 11.37 12.23 19.09
C PRO A 189 10.60 10.95 18.74
N ALA A 190 10.18 10.83 17.48
CA ALA A 190 9.48 9.66 16.94
C ALA A 190 9.91 9.35 15.52
N LEU A 191 9.73 8.08 15.13
CA LEU A 191 10.01 7.61 13.80
C LEU A 191 9.04 6.47 13.45
N HIS A 192 7.97 6.80 12.75
CA HIS A 192 6.94 5.84 12.34
C HIS A 192 6.02 6.42 11.27
N ASP A 193 5.49 5.56 10.40
CA ASP A 193 4.44 5.88 9.43
C ASP A 193 3.04 5.85 10.06
N SER A 194 2.88 5.02 11.08
CA SER A 194 1.67 4.91 11.87
C SER A 194 2.02 4.69 13.33
N GLU A 195 1.20 5.18 14.25
CA GLU A 195 1.42 5.04 15.70
C GLU A 195 0.45 4.07 16.37
N GLY A 196 -0.64 3.68 15.71
CA GLY A 196 -1.62 2.80 16.31
C GLY A 196 -2.58 2.16 15.31
N LEU A 197 -3.09 0.99 15.68
CA LEU A 197 -4.23 0.35 15.07
C LEU A 197 -5.51 0.85 15.73
N SER A 198 -6.46 1.33 14.95
CA SER A 198 -7.82 1.64 15.40
C SER A 198 -8.79 0.62 14.79
N ILE A 199 -9.78 0.15 15.58
CA ILE A 199 -10.83 -0.75 15.12
C ILE A 199 -12.17 -0.20 15.59
N HIS A 200 -13.14 -0.10 14.70
CA HIS A 200 -14.53 0.15 15.00
C HIS A 200 -15.31 -1.16 14.82
N ALA A 201 -15.61 -1.81 15.93
CA ALA A 201 -16.29 -3.10 15.93
C ALA A 201 -17.77 -2.97 15.53
N GLY A 202 -18.39 -4.06 15.09
CA GLY A 202 -19.80 -4.09 14.68
C GLY A 202 -20.78 -3.72 15.79
N ASN A 203 -20.43 -4.02 17.06
CA ASN A 203 -21.22 -3.63 18.25
C ASN A 203 -21.10 -2.14 18.61
N GLY A 204 -20.23 -1.38 17.90
CA GLY A 204 -20.02 0.05 18.14
C GLY A 204 -18.83 0.37 19.05
N GLU A 205 -18.13 -0.61 19.58
CA GLU A 205 -16.92 -0.42 20.37
C GLU A 205 -15.77 0.12 19.52
N TRP A 206 -14.99 1.04 20.07
CA TRP A 206 -13.74 1.53 19.50
C TRP A 206 -12.55 0.97 20.26
N ILE A 207 -11.64 0.32 19.56
CA ILE A 207 -10.40 -0.21 20.10
C ILE A 207 -9.24 0.64 19.56
N TRP A 208 -8.33 1.01 20.44
CA TRP A 208 -7.05 1.63 20.09
C TRP A 208 -5.90 0.77 20.64
N ARG A 209 -5.02 0.35 19.74
CA ARG A 209 -3.83 -0.42 20.06
C ARG A 209 -2.59 0.33 19.56
N PRO A 210 -1.79 0.94 20.47
CA PRO A 210 -0.51 1.55 20.09
C PRO A 210 0.41 0.52 19.45
N LEU A 211 1.14 0.92 18.40
CA LEU A 211 2.15 0.08 17.76
C LEU A 211 3.41 0.00 18.61
N ASN A 212 4.14 -1.08 18.45
CA ASN A 212 5.43 -1.30 19.05
C ASN A 212 6.40 -1.90 18.05
N ASN A 213 7.70 -1.71 18.30
CA ASN A 213 8.77 -2.46 17.70
C ASN A 213 9.24 -3.51 18.72
N PRO A 214 8.71 -4.74 18.68
CA PRO A 214 8.91 -5.74 19.71
C PRO A 214 10.30 -6.37 19.62
N LYS A 215 10.73 -7.10 20.65
CA LYS A 215 11.98 -7.90 20.61
C LYS A 215 11.82 -9.20 19.81
N HIS A 216 10.62 -9.71 19.73
CA HIS A 216 10.25 -10.94 19.02
C HIS A 216 8.97 -10.66 18.24
N LEU A 217 8.78 -11.42 17.15
CA LEU A 217 7.54 -11.36 16.38
C LEU A 217 6.32 -11.41 17.31
N ALA A 218 5.45 -10.43 17.21
CA ALA A 218 4.21 -10.38 17.97
C ALA A 218 3.01 -10.34 17.01
N VAL A 219 1.98 -11.10 17.37
CA VAL A 219 0.70 -11.11 16.64
C VAL A 219 -0.42 -10.90 17.66
N SER A 220 -1.19 -9.85 17.44
CA SER A 220 -2.39 -9.54 18.24
C SER A 220 -3.63 -9.79 17.38
N ASN A 221 -4.59 -10.56 17.91
CA ASN A 221 -5.81 -10.90 17.20
C ASN A 221 -7.00 -10.29 17.93
N PHE A 222 -7.81 -9.50 17.23
CA PHE A 222 -9.01 -8.86 17.74
C PHE A 222 -10.23 -9.49 17.10
N SER A 223 -10.92 -10.37 17.83
CA SER A 223 -12.14 -11.02 17.34
C SER A 223 -13.27 -10.00 17.24
N VAL A 224 -13.81 -9.82 16.07
CA VAL A 224 -14.92 -8.91 15.81
C VAL A 224 -15.92 -9.56 14.84
N GLU A 225 -17.16 -9.12 14.91
CA GLU A 225 -18.20 -9.52 13.98
C GLU A 225 -18.67 -8.27 13.21
N ASN A 226 -18.70 -8.35 11.89
CA ASN A 226 -19.11 -7.27 11.01
C ASN A 226 -18.43 -5.95 11.40
N PRO A 227 -17.09 -5.84 11.30
CA PRO A 227 -16.39 -4.61 11.67
C PRO A 227 -16.91 -3.45 10.82
N ARG A 228 -17.10 -2.29 11.44
CA ARG A 228 -17.43 -1.05 10.73
C ARG A 228 -16.20 -0.41 10.10
N GLY A 229 -15.01 -0.78 10.58
CA GLY A 229 -13.75 -0.40 9.98
C GLY A 229 -12.56 -0.73 10.86
N PHE A 230 -11.38 -0.65 10.26
CA PHE A 230 -10.09 -0.71 10.96
C PHE A 230 -9.04 0.05 10.16
N GLY A 231 -7.96 0.47 10.82
CA GLY A 231 -6.91 1.16 10.10
C GLY A 231 -5.69 1.46 10.93
N LEU A 232 -4.60 1.73 10.22
CA LEU A 232 -3.35 2.20 10.80
C LEU A 232 -3.33 3.73 10.76
N MET A 233 -3.21 4.32 11.95
CA MET A 233 -3.44 5.74 12.17
C MET A 233 -2.16 6.48 12.55
N GLN A 234 -1.98 7.67 11.96
CA GLN A 234 -0.96 8.62 12.33
C GLN A 234 -1.64 9.84 12.96
N ARG A 235 -1.54 10.03 14.28
CA ARG A 235 -2.22 11.11 15.02
C ARG A 235 -1.34 12.34 15.23
N GLN A 236 -0.06 12.13 15.51
CA GLN A 236 0.91 13.20 15.69
C GLN A 236 1.15 13.89 14.34
N ARG A 237 0.99 15.21 14.29
CA ARG A 237 0.98 16.00 13.06
C ARG A 237 1.85 17.25 13.11
N ALA A 238 2.50 17.53 14.23
CA ALA A 238 3.44 18.65 14.32
C ALA A 238 4.83 18.21 13.83
N PHE A 239 5.57 19.13 13.21
CA PHE A 239 6.96 18.87 12.86
C PHE A 239 7.79 18.50 14.08
N SER A 240 7.54 19.15 15.23
CA SER A 240 8.21 18.87 16.50
C SER A 240 8.01 17.45 17.04
N ASP A 241 7.02 16.71 16.54
CA ASP A 241 6.80 15.33 16.95
C ASP A 241 7.84 14.38 16.34
N TYR A 242 8.50 14.80 15.24
CA TYR A 242 9.43 13.96 14.47
C TYR A 242 10.78 14.62 14.22
N GLU A 243 10.80 15.93 13.99
CA GLU A 243 12.00 16.74 13.65
C GLU A 243 12.78 16.20 12.43
N ASP A 244 12.06 15.63 11.47
CA ASP A 244 12.60 15.03 10.26
C ASP A 244 12.25 15.88 9.02
N LEU A 245 13.27 16.48 8.40
CA LEU A 245 13.11 17.33 7.23
C LEU A 245 13.05 16.56 5.92
N ASP A 246 13.64 15.36 5.89
CA ASP A 246 13.75 14.57 4.66
C ASP A 246 12.47 13.76 4.42
N ASP A 247 12.04 12.98 5.42
CA ASP A 247 10.92 12.05 5.29
C ASP A 247 9.56 12.64 5.66
N ASN A 248 9.56 13.76 6.41
CA ASN A 248 8.33 14.50 6.76
C ASN A 248 7.23 13.61 7.36
N TYR A 249 7.54 12.78 8.36
CA TYR A 249 6.62 11.82 8.98
C TYR A 249 5.29 12.43 9.45
N GLN A 250 5.28 13.70 9.89
CA GLN A 250 4.07 14.41 10.27
C GLN A 250 3.06 14.58 9.13
N LYS A 251 3.50 14.42 7.86
CA LYS A 251 2.65 14.51 6.66
C LYS A 251 2.23 13.15 6.12
N ARG A 252 2.68 12.03 6.73
CA ARG A 252 2.29 10.69 6.28
C ARG A 252 0.82 10.40 6.63
N PRO A 253 0.04 9.79 5.72
CA PRO A 253 -1.40 9.62 5.92
C PRO A 253 -1.73 8.53 6.95
N SER A 254 -2.91 8.62 7.54
CA SER A 254 -3.60 7.45 8.09
C SER A 254 -4.28 6.68 6.98
N ALA A 255 -4.45 5.36 7.13
CA ALA A 255 -5.29 4.57 6.25
C ALA A 255 -6.41 3.90 7.04
N TRP A 256 -7.61 3.96 6.50
CA TRP A 256 -8.82 3.38 7.06
C TRP A 256 -9.50 2.47 6.06
N ILE A 257 -9.77 1.25 6.47
CA ILE A 257 -10.54 0.27 5.71
C ILE A 257 -11.99 0.30 6.19
N GLU A 258 -12.90 0.48 5.28
CA GLU A 258 -14.34 0.50 5.53
C GLU A 258 -15.00 -0.62 4.74
N PRO A 259 -15.41 -1.72 5.41
CA PRO A 259 -16.09 -2.83 4.77
C PRO A 259 -17.37 -2.40 4.05
N LYS A 260 -17.62 -2.95 2.89
CA LYS A 260 -18.90 -2.82 2.18
C LYS A 260 -19.69 -4.12 2.38
N GLY A 261 -20.86 -4.01 3.01
CA GLY A 261 -21.67 -5.17 3.40
C GLY A 261 -21.13 -5.88 4.65
N ASP A 262 -21.67 -7.06 4.91
CA ASP A 262 -21.35 -7.85 6.09
C ASP A 262 -20.13 -8.76 5.84
N TRP A 263 -19.08 -8.58 6.63
CA TRP A 263 -17.87 -9.41 6.55
C TRP A 263 -17.94 -10.63 7.48
N GLY A 264 -18.99 -10.75 8.32
CA GLY A 264 -19.18 -11.86 9.22
C GLY A 264 -18.25 -11.84 10.42
N LYS A 265 -17.99 -13.03 10.97
CA LYS A 265 -17.08 -13.25 12.11
C LYS A 265 -15.67 -13.50 11.63
N GLY A 266 -14.72 -12.83 12.26
CA GLY A 266 -13.31 -13.00 11.98
C GLY A 266 -12.44 -12.23 12.97
N THR A 267 -11.20 -11.94 12.56
CA THR A 267 -10.26 -11.19 13.39
C THR A 267 -9.65 -10.05 12.58
N VAL A 268 -9.43 -8.92 13.24
CA VAL A 268 -8.44 -7.96 12.79
C VAL A 268 -7.12 -8.34 13.42
N ASP A 269 -6.17 -8.74 12.60
CA ASP A 269 -4.85 -9.17 13.04
C ASP A 269 -3.85 -8.01 12.90
N LEU A 270 -3.03 -7.81 13.93
CA LEU A 270 -1.88 -6.92 13.94
C LEU A 270 -0.61 -7.72 14.10
N VAL A 271 0.25 -7.65 13.13
CA VAL A 271 1.58 -8.25 13.12
C VAL A 271 2.62 -7.17 13.32
N GLU A 272 3.49 -7.34 14.33
CA GLU A 272 4.59 -6.46 14.66
C GLU A 272 5.90 -7.26 14.58
N ILE A 273 6.77 -6.90 13.65
CA ILE A 273 8.03 -7.61 13.35
C ILE A 273 9.19 -6.78 13.94
N PRO A 274 10.16 -7.41 14.65
CA PRO A 274 11.35 -6.69 15.13
C PRO A 274 12.13 -6.07 13.96
N THR A 275 12.50 -4.80 14.08
CA THR A 275 13.40 -4.15 13.13
C THR A 275 14.37 -3.19 13.83
N ALA A 276 15.55 -3.03 13.24
CA ALA A 276 16.52 -1.99 13.60
C ALA A 276 16.60 -0.89 12.53
N ASP A 277 15.88 -1.04 11.42
CA ASP A 277 16.00 -0.22 10.23
C ASP A 277 14.66 0.43 9.88
N GLU A 278 14.66 1.73 9.69
CA GLU A 278 13.50 2.55 9.33
C GLU A 278 12.98 2.29 7.91
N THR A 279 13.78 1.65 7.07
CA THR A 279 13.36 1.29 5.70
C THR A 279 12.54 0.01 5.64
N ASN A 280 12.43 -0.73 6.75
CA ASN A 280 11.67 -1.96 6.82
C ASN A 280 10.23 -1.69 7.27
N ASP A 281 9.29 -2.02 6.42
CA ASP A 281 7.87 -2.10 6.77
C ASP A 281 7.66 -3.27 7.74
N ASN A 282 7.60 -2.99 9.04
CA ASN A 282 7.58 -4.00 10.11
C ASN A 282 6.20 -4.19 10.77
N ILE A 283 5.19 -3.51 10.26
CA ILE A 283 3.81 -3.54 10.77
C ILE A 283 2.89 -4.02 9.65
N VAL A 284 2.05 -5.01 9.93
CA VAL A 284 0.99 -5.45 9.02
C VAL A 284 -0.32 -5.58 9.80
N ALA A 285 -1.41 -5.01 9.26
CA ALA A 285 -2.76 -5.19 9.80
C ALA A 285 -3.70 -5.66 8.69
N PHE A 286 -4.57 -6.62 8.98
CA PHE A 286 -5.52 -7.17 8.01
C PHE A 286 -6.73 -7.81 8.68
N TRP A 287 -7.80 -7.96 7.91
CA TRP A 287 -8.94 -8.81 8.26
C TRP A 287 -8.71 -10.24 7.84
#